data_95fe75889dbf792a46b600a015f0464c
#
_entry.id   95fe75889dbf792a46b600a015f0464c
#
_cell.length_a   1.000
_cell.length_b   1.000
_cell.length_c   1.000
_cell.angle_alpha   90.00
_cell.angle_beta   90.00
_cell.angle_gamma   90.00
#
_symmetry.space_group_name_H-M   'P 1'
#
loop_
_entity.id
_entity.type
_entity.pdbx_description
1 polymer ?
#
loop_
_entity_poly.entity_id
_entity_poly.type
_entity_poly.pdbx_seq_one_letter_code
_entity_poly.pdbx_strand_id
1 'polypeptide(L)'
;MTRPMVALLALAASACAAQPVGPSAAVPEATGGWRAVASGPDRLRLRGWRDAWVKGLGQARAAGHGGEIAAEGPLVDPDSAVAPVALAAGEYRCRTIKLGTPPGGALPWVAYPAFRCRIEAAGEGGFAFSKLSGSQRPVGRIFPDTARRMIFLGTLQLGDEQGTLRYGHDQERDMAGIVERIGERRWRIAFPSPHFGSLTDIVELVPAS
;
A
#
# COMPACT_ATOMS: atom_id res chain seq x y z
N MET A 1 -67.71 6.15 33.69
CA MET A 1 -67.08 5.33 32.65
C MET A 1 -65.77 6.04 32.22
N THR A 2 -64.65 5.73 32.87
CA THR A 2 -63.32 6.34 32.66
C THR A 2 -62.41 5.33 31.92
N ARG A 3 -62.04 5.68 30.70
CA ARG A 3 -61.10 4.88 29.91
C ARG A 3 -59.63 5.25 30.26
N PRO A 4 -58.74 4.29 30.51
CA PRO A 4 -57.31 4.61 30.71
C PRO A 4 -56.63 4.77 29.34
N MET A 5 -55.86 5.85 29.22
CA MET A 5 -54.96 6.14 28.09
C MET A 5 -53.65 5.39 28.30
N VAL A 6 -53.37 4.41 27.46
CA VAL A 6 -52.07 3.69 27.45
C VAL A 6 -51.09 4.49 26.59
N ALA A 7 -50.06 5.04 27.22
CA ALA A 7 -48.95 5.71 26.54
C ALA A 7 -47.93 4.64 26.11
N LEU A 8 -47.76 4.43 24.78
CA LEU A 8 -46.66 3.64 24.23
C LEU A 8 -45.40 4.49 24.22
N LEU A 9 -44.41 4.12 25.04
CA LEU A 9 -43.03 4.62 24.90
C LEU A 9 -42.34 3.86 23.78
N ALA A 10 -42.06 4.53 22.68
CA ALA A 10 -41.17 3.99 21.62
C ALA A 10 -39.72 4.21 22.04
N LEU A 11 -38.98 3.15 22.38
CA LEU A 11 -37.53 3.18 22.52
C LEU A 11 -36.91 3.25 21.13
N ALA A 12 -36.34 4.40 20.77
CA ALA A 12 -35.49 4.54 19.60
C ALA A 12 -34.10 3.95 19.92
N ALA A 13 -33.82 2.76 19.44
CA ALA A 13 -32.50 2.18 19.47
C ALA A 13 -31.59 2.89 18.43
N SER A 14 -30.75 3.82 18.88
CA SER A 14 -29.70 4.40 18.03
C SER A 14 -28.62 3.36 17.78
N ALA A 15 -28.68 2.69 16.64
CA ALA A 15 -27.60 1.86 16.16
C ALA A 15 -26.43 2.77 15.73
N CYS A 16 -25.39 2.87 16.55
CA CYS A 16 -24.10 3.43 16.12
C CYS A 16 -23.47 2.47 15.10
N ALA A 17 -23.76 2.67 13.82
CA ALA A 17 -23.05 2.01 12.76
C ALA A 17 -21.61 2.58 12.74
N ALA A 18 -20.62 1.76 13.08
CA ALA A 18 -19.21 2.10 12.91
C ALA A 18 -18.96 2.34 11.42
N GLN A 19 -18.60 3.56 11.06
CA GLN A 19 -18.25 3.89 9.68
C GLN A 19 -16.91 3.25 9.32
N PRO A 20 -16.76 2.67 8.12
CA PRO A 20 -15.48 2.14 7.68
C PRO A 20 -14.44 3.27 7.65
N VAL A 21 -13.27 3.03 8.24
CA VAL A 21 -12.16 3.97 8.23
C VAL A 21 -11.64 4.06 6.79
N GLY A 22 -11.77 5.22 6.16
CA GLY A 22 -11.22 5.47 4.84
C GLY A 22 -9.68 5.54 4.85
N PRO A 23 -9.02 5.44 3.68
CA PRO A 23 -7.56 5.41 3.59
C PRO A 23 -6.87 6.66 4.18
N SER A 24 -7.49 7.82 4.10
CA SER A 24 -6.94 9.06 4.70
C SER A 24 -6.95 9.01 6.23
N ALA A 25 -7.94 8.36 6.84
CA ALA A 25 -8.03 8.20 8.28
C ALA A 25 -7.22 7.00 8.82
N ALA A 26 -6.71 6.13 7.95
CA ALA A 26 -5.85 5.00 8.31
C ALA A 26 -4.45 5.44 8.78
N VAL A 27 -4.01 6.65 8.40
CA VAL A 27 -2.71 7.21 8.78
C VAL A 27 -2.92 8.58 9.41
N PRO A 28 -2.29 8.87 10.57
CA PRO A 28 -2.40 10.18 11.22
C PRO A 28 -1.96 11.32 10.29
N GLU A 29 -2.66 12.45 10.36
CA GLU A 29 -2.17 13.71 9.80
C GLU A 29 -1.04 14.22 10.69
N ALA A 30 0.11 14.51 10.10
CA ALA A 30 1.25 15.05 10.80
C ALA A 30 1.83 16.25 10.07
N THR A 31 1.94 17.37 10.75
CA THR A 31 2.81 18.48 10.36
C THR A 31 4.26 18.00 10.50
N GLY A 32 4.98 17.76 9.42
CA GLY A 32 6.36 17.25 9.47
C GLY A 32 6.65 16.12 8.50
N GLY A 33 5.69 15.79 7.65
CA GLY A 33 5.83 14.79 6.60
C GLY A 33 5.97 13.35 7.13
N TRP A 34 6.34 12.44 6.26
CA TRP A 34 6.38 11.00 6.56
C TRP A 34 7.32 10.62 7.73
N ARG A 35 8.40 11.38 7.94
CA ARG A 35 9.38 11.09 9.01
C ARG A 35 8.81 11.25 10.41
N ALA A 36 7.84 12.15 10.59
CA ALA A 36 7.15 12.33 11.86
C ALA A 36 6.15 11.18 12.13
N VAL A 37 5.60 10.58 11.08
CA VAL A 37 4.59 9.52 11.16
C VAL A 37 5.23 8.13 11.23
N ALA A 38 6.30 7.89 10.45
CA ALA A 38 6.90 6.57 10.31
C ALA A 38 7.41 5.98 11.62
N SER A 39 7.06 4.72 11.89
CA SER A 39 7.60 3.94 13.00
C SER A 39 9.12 3.73 12.88
N GLY A 40 9.79 3.39 13.97
CA GLY A 40 11.22 3.04 13.95
C GLY A 40 11.52 1.88 12.99
N PRO A 41 10.80 0.75 13.09
CA PRO A 41 10.93 -0.37 12.15
C PRO A 41 10.74 0.03 10.69
N ASP A 42 9.74 0.85 10.38
CA ASP A 42 9.50 1.29 8.99
C ASP A 42 10.59 2.18 8.43
N ARG A 43 11.14 3.07 9.26
CA ARG A 43 12.31 3.86 8.87
C ARG A 43 13.52 2.97 8.56
N LEU A 44 13.69 1.84 9.26
CA LEU A 44 14.73 0.85 8.97
C LEU A 44 14.46 0.13 7.64
N ARG A 45 13.22 -0.35 7.43
CA ARG A 45 12.81 -0.98 6.16
C ARG A 45 13.04 -0.05 4.97
N LEU A 46 12.61 1.21 5.08
CA LEU A 46 12.81 2.22 4.03
C LEU A 46 14.31 2.52 3.76
N ARG A 47 15.18 2.49 4.76
CA ARG A 47 16.62 2.64 4.54
C ARG A 47 17.25 1.44 3.83
N GLY A 48 16.82 0.23 4.18
CA GLY A 48 17.32 -1.03 3.61
C GLY A 48 16.64 -1.44 2.29
N TRP A 49 15.82 -0.58 1.68
CA TRP A 49 14.98 -0.92 0.54
C TRP A 49 15.76 -1.53 -0.63
N ARG A 50 16.93 -0.95 -0.95
CA ARG A 50 17.74 -1.37 -2.09
C ARG A 50 18.35 -2.76 -1.87
N ASP A 51 18.84 -3.04 -0.66
CA ASP A 51 19.43 -4.33 -0.32
C ASP A 51 18.39 -5.45 -0.39
N ALA A 52 17.19 -5.21 0.15
CA ALA A 52 16.07 -6.15 0.06
C ALA A 52 15.69 -6.43 -1.40
N TRP A 53 15.61 -5.40 -2.23
CA TRP A 53 15.28 -5.50 -3.65
C TRP A 53 16.32 -6.29 -4.44
N VAL A 54 17.59 -5.89 -4.36
CA VAL A 54 18.71 -6.54 -5.07
C VAL A 54 18.84 -7.99 -4.65
N LYS A 55 18.69 -8.28 -3.35
CA LYS A 55 18.67 -9.66 -2.84
C LYS A 55 17.50 -10.46 -3.41
N GLY A 56 16.30 -9.88 -3.46
CA GLY A 56 15.11 -10.52 -4.04
C GLY A 56 15.29 -10.83 -5.52
N LEU A 57 15.81 -9.88 -6.30
CA LEU A 57 16.14 -10.12 -7.72
C LEU A 57 17.19 -11.20 -7.90
N GLY A 58 18.22 -11.24 -7.05
CA GLY A 58 19.28 -12.27 -7.07
C GLY A 58 18.68 -13.66 -6.86
N GLN A 59 17.79 -13.83 -5.88
CA GLN A 59 17.11 -15.10 -5.62
C GLN A 59 16.21 -15.50 -6.80
N ALA A 60 15.43 -14.57 -7.37
CA ALA A 60 14.57 -14.85 -8.50
C ALA A 60 15.36 -15.27 -9.75
N ARG A 61 16.50 -14.60 -10.04
CA ARG A 61 17.40 -14.99 -11.13
C ARG A 61 18.02 -16.38 -10.92
N ALA A 62 18.48 -16.67 -9.70
CA ALA A 62 19.05 -17.97 -9.34
C ALA A 62 18.03 -19.11 -9.47
N ALA A 63 16.74 -18.81 -9.29
CA ALA A 63 15.63 -19.76 -9.50
C ALA A 63 15.15 -19.86 -10.95
N GLY A 64 15.81 -19.21 -11.92
CA GLY A 64 15.50 -19.35 -13.34
C GLY A 64 14.55 -18.30 -13.93
N HIS A 65 14.11 -17.30 -13.13
CA HIS A 65 13.16 -16.25 -13.57
C HIS A 65 13.80 -15.08 -14.30
N GLY A 66 14.99 -15.27 -14.93
CA GLY A 66 15.68 -14.21 -15.65
C GLY A 66 14.89 -13.63 -16.83
N GLY A 67 14.13 -14.47 -17.54
CA GLY A 67 13.29 -14.05 -18.66
C GLY A 67 12.12 -13.17 -18.23
N GLU A 68 11.40 -13.56 -17.18
CA GLU A 68 10.29 -12.80 -16.63
C GLU A 68 10.77 -11.45 -16.06
N ILE A 69 11.91 -11.44 -15.36
CA ILE A 69 12.53 -10.20 -14.85
C ILE A 69 12.86 -9.26 -16.00
N ALA A 70 13.45 -9.76 -17.09
CA ALA A 70 13.77 -8.96 -18.26
C ALA A 70 12.52 -8.38 -18.94
N ALA A 71 11.44 -9.16 -19.02
CA ALA A 71 10.16 -8.72 -19.58
C ALA A 71 9.48 -7.59 -18.78
N GLU A 72 9.70 -7.52 -17.47
CA GLU A 72 9.16 -6.44 -16.64
C GLU A 72 9.90 -5.09 -16.81
N GLY A 73 11.15 -5.13 -17.26
CA GLY A 73 11.94 -3.93 -17.57
C GLY A 73 12.04 -2.95 -16.41
N PRO A 74 11.66 -1.66 -16.62
CA PRO A 74 11.79 -0.63 -15.59
C PRO A 74 11.02 -0.91 -14.29
N LEU A 75 10.01 -1.77 -14.32
CA LEU A 75 9.20 -2.05 -13.14
C LEU A 75 10.04 -2.68 -12.02
N VAL A 76 10.92 -3.60 -12.38
CA VAL A 76 11.75 -4.35 -11.42
C VAL A 76 13.21 -3.87 -11.36
N ASP A 77 13.56 -2.86 -12.14
CA ASP A 77 14.89 -2.22 -12.07
C ASP A 77 14.89 -1.13 -10.97
N PRO A 78 15.65 -1.29 -9.88
CA PRO A 78 15.67 -0.32 -8.78
C PRO A 78 16.19 1.07 -9.17
N ASP A 79 16.87 1.20 -10.32
CA ASP A 79 17.50 2.45 -10.77
C ASP A 79 16.70 3.20 -11.84
N SER A 80 15.53 2.69 -12.23
CA SER A 80 14.71 3.24 -13.32
C SER A 80 13.82 4.43 -12.93
N ALA A 81 13.88 4.90 -11.68
CA ALA A 81 13.06 6.03 -11.22
C ALA A 81 13.37 7.33 -12.00
N VAL A 82 12.33 8.02 -12.48
CA VAL A 82 12.44 9.29 -13.20
C VAL A 82 11.73 10.43 -12.46
N ALA A 83 12.30 11.63 -12.51
CA ALA A 83 11.72 12.83 -11.95
C ALA A 83 10.89 13.60 -13.01
N PRO A 84 9.88 14.39 -12.57
CA PRO A 84 9.26 14.38 -11.25
C PRO A 84 8.38 13.14 -11.06
N VAL A 85 8.05 12.80 -9.81
CA VAL A 85 7.12 11.67 -9.53
C VAL A 85 5.77 11.90 -10.19
N ALA A 86 5.24 13.12 -10.16
CA ALA A 86 4.04 13.57 -10.85
C ALA A 86 2.85 12.58 -10.74
N LEU A 87 2.64 12.02 -9.53
CA LEU A 87 1.52 11.13 -9.26
C LEU A 87 0.21 11.91 -9.35
N ALA A 88 -0.83 11.33 -9.90
CA ALA A 88 -2.13 11.96 -10.04
C ALA A 88 -3.22 11.18 -9.29
N ALA A 89 -4.26 11.87 -8.82
CA ALA A 89 -5.47 11.23 -8.32
C ALA A 89 -6.24 10.56 -9.47
N GLY A 90 -6.87 9.42 -9.18
CA GLY A 90 -7.64 8.66 -10.16
C GLY A 90 -7.73 7.17 -9.85
N GLU A 91 -8.40 6.46 -10.73
CA GLU A 91 -8.46 4.99 -10.74
C GLU A 91 -7.25 4.43 -11.49
N TYR A 92 -6.71 3.33 -10.96
CA TYR A 92 -5.54 2.68 -11.51
C TYR A 92 -5.77 1.18 -11.67
N ARG A 93 -5.23 0.62 -12.73
CA ARG A 93 -4.89 -0.80 -12.78
C ARG A 93 -3.59 -0.98 -12.02
N CYS A 94 -3.57 -1.91 -11.07
CA CYS A 94 -2.38 -2.20 -10.28
C CYS A 94 -2.10 -3.71 -10.29
N ARG A 95 -0.82 -4.06 -10.32
CA ARG A 95 -0.36 -5.44 -10.36
C ARG A 95 0.77 -5.61 -9.35
N THR A 96 0.76 -6.70 -8.61
CA THR A 96 1.79 -6.98 -7.61
C THR A 96 2.77 -8.01 -8.13
N ILE A 97 4.07 -7.73 -7.98
CA ILE A 97 5.16 -8.69 -8.15
C ILE A 97 5.85 -8.86 -6.80
N LYS A 98 6.03 -10.12 -6.38
CA LYS A 98 6.78 -10.47 -5.18
C LYS A 98 8.17 -10.94 -5.58
N LEU A 99 9.19 -10.32 -4.99
CA LEU A 99 10.61 -10.61 -5.23
C LEU A 99 11.26 -11.23 -4.01
N GLY A 100 11.93 -12.34 -4.24
CA GLY A 100 12.66 -13.06 -3.20
C GLY A 100 11.75 -13.65 -2.14
N THR A 101 12.34 -14.45 -1.28
CA THR A 101 11.63 -15.12 -0.20
C THR A 101 12.51 -15.12 1.06
N PRO A 102 11.92 -14.98 2.26
CA PRO A 102 12.65 -15.16 3.50
C PRO A 102 13.13 -16.62 3.65
N PRO A 103 14.02 -16.92 4.60
CA PRO A 103 14.47 -18.28 4.87
C PRO A 103 13.29 -19.24 5.05
N GLY A 104 13.31 -20.37 4.32
CA GLY A 104 12.23 -21.37 4.34
C GLY A 104 11.07 -21.10 3.38
N GLY A 105 11.03 -19.96 2.68
CA GLY A 105 10.04 -19.68 1.64
C GLY A 105 10.39 -20.38 0.32
N ALA A 106 9.37 -20.70 -0.48
CA ALA A 106 9.52 -21.52 -1.69
C ALA A 106 9.48 -20.73 -3.01
N LEU A 107 8.88 -19.53 -3.04
CA LEU A 107 8.59 -18.82 -4.28
C LEU A 107 9.34 -17.49 -4.37
N PRO A 108 10.54 -17.46 -4.96
CA PRO A 108 11.34 -16.23 -5.08
C PRO A 108 10.84 -15.25 -6.15
N TRP A 109 9.84 -15.64 -6.92
CA TRP A 109 9.17 -14.83 -7.93
C TRP A 109 7.68 -15.18 -8.00
N VAL A 110 6.82 -14.18 -7.85
CA VAL A 110 5.39 -14.34 -8.10
C VAL A 110 4.87 -13.05 -8.76
N ALA A 111 4.25 -13.19 -9.92
CA ALA A 111 3.55 -12.09 -10.60
C ALA A 111 2.05 -12.34 -10.57
N TYR A 112 1.29 -11.42 -9.96
CA TYR A 112 -0.16 -11.51 -9.88
C TYR A 112 -0.84 -10.83 -11.08
N PRO A 113 -2.10 -11.19 -11.40
CA PRO A 113 -2.89 -10.45 -12.38
C PRO A 113 -3.18 -9.02 -11.89
N ALA A 114 -3.75 -8.21 -12.79
CA ALA A 114 -4.11 -6.85 -12.46
C ALA A 114 -5.33 -6.79 -11.52
N PHE A 115 -5.26 -5.86 -10.58
CA PHE A 115 -6.30 -5.48 -9.62
C PHE A 115 -6.72 -4.03 -9.87
N ARG A 116 -7.72 -3.57 -9.10
CA ARG A 116 -8.12 -2.17 -9.07
C ARG A 116 -7.48 -1.47 -7.88
N CYS A 117 -6.94 -0.28 -8.13
CA CYS A 117 -6.42 0.62 -7.11
C CYS A 117 -7.01 2.02 -7.31
N ARG A 118 -7.00 2.82 -6.24
CA ARG A 118 -7.42 4.22 -6.25
C ARG A 118 -6.39 5.09 -5.58
N ILE A 119 -6.17 6.26 -6.14
CA ILE A 119 -5.36 7.34 -5.58
C ILE A 119 -6.25 8.57 -5.46
N GLU A 120 -6.28 9.19 -4.28
CA GLU A 120 -7.09 10.37 -3.99
C GLU A 120 -6.18 11.47 -3.42
N ALA A 121 -6.45 12.73 -3.75
CA ALA A 121 -5.70 13.83 -3.15
C ALA A 121 -5.97 13.92 -1.64
N ALA A 122 -4.92 14.12 -0.84
CA ALA A 122 -5.00 14.06 0.62
C ALA A 122 -4.31 15.25 1.31
N GLY A 123 -4.38 16.44 0.73
CA GLY A 123 -3.77 17.66 1.27
C GLY A 123 -2.23 17.67 1.25
N GLU A 124 -1.63 18.84 1.46
CA GLU A 124 -0.17 19.04 1.56
C GLU A 124 0.67 18.37 0.45
N GLY A 125 0.12 18.24 -0.76
CA GLY A 125 0.77 17.56 -1.89
C GLY A 125 0.87 16.04 -1.77
N GLY A 126 0.20 15.45 -0.77
CA GLY A 126 0.14 14.01 -0.55
C GLY A 126 -1.11 13.38 -1.18
N PHE A 127 -1.19 12.05 -1.07
CA PHE A 127 -2.30 11.27 -1.59
C PHE A 127 -2.73 10.18 -0.58
N ALA A 128 -3.98 9.73 -0.71
CA ALA A 128 -4.44 8.47 -0.15
C ALA A 128 -4.35 7.40 -1.25
N PHE A 129 -3.94 6.20 -0.88
CA PHE A 129 -3.87 5.03 -1.75
C PHE A 129 -4.68 3.88 -1.19
N SER A 130 -5.45 3.21 -2.04
CA SER A 130 -6.19 2.00 -1.70
C SER A 130 -6.10 0.97 -2.82
N LYS A 131 -5.68 -0.24 -2.50
CA LYS A 131 -5.90 -1.41 -3.37
C LYS A 131 -7.29 -1.94 -3.08
N LEU A 132 -8.18 -1.94 -4.08
CA LEU A 132 -9.61 -2.17 -3.91
C LEU A 132 -10.03 -3.65 -4.07
N SER A 133 -9.17 -4.50 -4.60
CA SER A 133 -9.48 -5.91 -4.85
C SER A 133 -8.31 -6.84 -4.54
N GLY A 134 -8.61 -8.12 -4.38
CA GLY A 134 -7.68 -9.16 -3.94
C GLY A 134 -7.64 -9.32 -2.42
N SER A 135 -6.97 -10.36 -1.94
CA SER A 135 -6.93 -10.75 -0.53
C SER A 135 -5.97 -9.93 0.33
N GLN A 136 -4.96 -9.33 -0.28
CA GLN A 136 -3.99 -8.44 0.38
C GLN A 136 -4.15 -7.04 -0.22
N ARG A 137 -4.67 -6.11 0.57
CA ARG A 137 -5.01 -4.76 0.12
C ARG A 137 -4.28 -3.70 0.95
N PRO A 138 -3.11 -3.22 0.50
CA PRO A 138 -2.48 -2.05 1.09
C PRO A 138 -3.40 -0.83 1.01
N VAL A 139 -3.55 -0.15 2.15
CA VAL A 139 -4.32 1.09 2.31
C VAL A 139 -3.52 2.06 3.16
N GLY A 140 -3.38 3.32 2.73
CA GLY A 140 -2.59 4.28 3.48
C GLY A 140 -2.44 5.63 2.79
N ARG A 141 -1.46 6.39 3.25
CA ARG A 141 -1.10 7.71 2.70
C ARG A 141 0.23 7.67 1.98
N ILE A 142 0.35 8.50 0.95
CA ILE A 142 1.57 8.76 0.20
C ILE A 142 1.98 10.20 0.52
N PHE A 143 3.17 10.37 1.04
CA PHE A 143 3.75 11.65 1.47
C PHE A 143 4.82 12.10 0.49
N PRO A 144 4.94 13.40 0.19
CA PRO A 144 6.10 13.94 -0.53
C PRO A 144 7.42 13.61 0.17
N ASP A 145 8.49 13.37 -0.59
CA ASP A 145 9.86 13.20 -0.06
C ASP A 145 10.88 13.97 -0.92
N THR A 146 11.09 13.55 -2.17
CA THR A 146 12.01 14.18 -3.12
C THR A 146 11.37 14.36 -4.49
N ALA A 147 12.08 15.02 -5.43
CA ALA A 147 11.57 15.14 -6.80
C ALA A 147 11.37 13.76 -7.49
N ARG A 148 12.11 12.71 -7.08
CA ARG A 148 12.05 11.35 -7.66
C ARG A 148 11.24 10.36 -6.84
N ARG A 149 10.82 10.73 -5.62
CA ARG A 149 10.30 9.76 -4.65
C ARG A 149 9.24 10.37 -3.76
N MET A 150 8.20 9.60 -3.48
CA MET A 150 7.28 9.80 -2.37
C MET A 150 7.31 8.57 -1.46
N ILE A 151 6.79 8.68 -0.25
CA ILE A 151 6.78 7.59 0.74
C ILE A 151 5.34 7.20 1.07
N PHE A 152 5.04 5.92 0.91
CA PHE A 152 3.79 5.33 1.39
C PHE A 152 3.98 4.86 2.83
N LEU A 153 3.02 5.19 3.69
CA LEU A 153 2.81 4.60 5.01
C LEU A 153 1.36 4.17 5.14
N GLY A 154 1.13 2.98 5.61
CA GLY A 154 -0.21 2.43 5.72
C GLY A 154 -0.25 1.06 6.37
N THR A 155 -1.32 0.34 6.12
CA THR A 155 -1.54 -0.99 6.69
C THR A 155 -2.04 -1.95 5.61
N LEU A 156 -1.91 -3.24 5.89
CA LEU A 156 -2.45 -4.30 5.06
C LEU A 156 -3.85 -4.69 5.54
N GLN A 157 -4.85 -4.42 4.73
CA GLN A 157 -6.20 -4.93 4.92
C GLN A 157 -6.30 -6.32 4.28
N LEU A 158 -6.85 -7.30 4.98
CA LEU A 158 -7.08 -8.65 4.46
C LEU A 158 -8.45 -8.78 3.78
N GLY A 159 -8.62 -9.84 2.98
CA GLY A 159 -9.74 -9.98 2.07
C GLY A 159 -11.14 -9.98 2.68
N ASP A 160 -11.26 -10.49 3.89
CA ASP A 160 -12.52 -10.63 4.65
C ASP A 160 -12.82 -9.47 5.60
N GLU A 161 -11.88 -8.52 5.74
CA GLU A 161 -12.05 -7.38 6.64
C GLU A 161 -12.95 -6.31 6.04
N GLN A 162 -13.90 -5.82 6.87
CA GLN A 162 -14.82 -4.75 6.50
C GLN A 162 -14.24 -3.34 6.75
N GLY A 163 -13.17 -3.23 7.55
CA GLY A 163 -12.52 -1.97 7.89
C GLY A 163 -11.01 -2.07 7.80
N THR A 164 -10.35 -0.92 7.84
CA THR A 164 -8.90 -0.79 7.79
C THR A 164 -8.37 -0.47 9.18
N LEU A 165 -7.33 -1.17 9.63
CA LEU A 165 -6.59 -0.82 10.83
C LEU A 165 -5.89 0.53 10.65
N ARG A 166 -5.60 1.21 11.74
CA ARG A 166 -4.76 2.41 11.69
C ARG A 166 -3.29 2.01 11.64
N TYR A 167 -2.52 2.73 10.85
CA TYR A 167 -1.06 2.61 10.84
C TYR A 167 -0.49 2.83 12.25
N GLY A 168 0.44 1.99 12.67
CA GLY A 168 1.02 1.98 14.01
C GLY A 168 0.20 1.22 15.06
N HIS A 169 -0.96 0.69 14.70
CA HIS A 169 -1.80 -0.10 15.61
C HIS A 169 -1.37 -1.58 15.67
N ASP A 170 -1.00 -2.13 14.52
CA ASP A 170 -0.53 -3.52 14.38
C ASP A 170 0.73 -3.52 13.49
N GLN A 171 1.89 -3.68 14.13
CA GLN A 171 3.18 -3.62 13.43
C GLN A 171 3.33 -4.74 12.39
N GLU A 172 2.68 -5.88 12.55
CA GLU A 172 2.69 -6.99 11.59
C GLU A 172 1.90 -6.63 10.31
N ARG A 173 0.98 -5.68 10.41
CA ARG A 173 0.19 -5.15 9.31
C ARG A 173 0.73 -3.86 8.74
N ASP A 174 1.60 -3.16 9.48
CA ASP A 174 2.16 -1.89 9.03
C ASP A 174 3.01 -2.07 7.76
N MET A 175 2.80 -1.18 6.81
CA MET A 175 3.46 -1.18 5.51
C MET A 175 4.12 0.18 5.25
N ALA A 176 5.38 0.14 4.87
CA ALA A 176 6.12 1.29 4.37
C ALA A 176 6.63 1.02 2.96
N GLY A 177 6.47 1.97 2.06
CA GLY A 177 6.85 1.80 0.67
C GLY A 177 7.42 3.06 0.04
N ILE A 178 8.11 2.86 -1.08
CA ILE A 178 8.69 3.93 -1.90
C ILE A 178 7.86 4.03 -3.17
N VAL A 179 7.35 5.23 -3.45
CA VAL A 179 6.56 5.52 -4.65
C VAL A 179 7.43 6.26 -5.65
N GLU A 180 7.53 5.74 -6.87
CA GLU A 180 8.38 6.27 -7.94
C GLU A 180 7.66 6.23 -9.27
N ARG A 181 7.95 7.21 -10.14
CA ARG A 181 7.58 7.15 -11.55
C ARG A 181 8.66 6.40 -12.32
N ILE A 182 8.26 5.49 -13.20
CA ILE A 182 9.16 4.66 -14.02
C ILE A 182 8.86 4.75 -15.53
N GLY A 183 7.97 5.63 -15.91
CA GLY A 183 7.58 5.89 -17.30
C GLY A 183 6.64 7.08 -17.41
N GLU A 184 6.18 7.38 -18.61
CA GLU A 184 5.29 8.52 -18.86
C GLU A 184 3.99 8.42 -18.06
N ARG A 185 3.33 7.26 -18.10
CA ARG A 185 2.08 6.96 -17.38
C ARG A 185 2.21 5.68 -16.54
N ARG A 186 3.35 5.51 -15.88
CA ARG A 186 3.66 4.27 -15.15
C ARG A 186 4.41 4.60 -13.87
N TRP A 187 3.87 4.13 -12.75
CA TRP A 187 4.47 4.28 -11.42
C TRP A 187 4.60 2.91 -10.75
N ARG A 188 5.34 2.90 -9.66
CA ARG A 188 5.42 1.74 -8.76
C ARG A 188 5.39 2.17 -7.31
N ILE A 189 4.91 1.28 -6.44
CA ILE A 189 5.14 1.31 -5.01
C ILE A 189 5.97 0.08 -4.67
N ALA A 190 7.17 0.26 -4.12
CA ALA A 190 8.02 -0.82 -3.65
C ALA A 190 7.95 -0.91 -2.12
N PHE A 191 7.54 -2.05 -1.60
CA PHE A 191 7.45 -2.37 -0.19
C PHE A 191 8.63 -3.26 0.22
N PRO A 192 9.70 -2.70 0.81
CA PRO A 192 10.85 -3.48 1.25
C PRO A 192 10.52 -4.27 2.51
N SER A 193 10.96 -5.51 2.56
CA SER A 193 10.80 -6.42 3.71
C SER A 193 9.37 -6.43 4.28
N PRO A 194 8.35 -6.70 3.45
CA PRO A 194 6.98 -6.82 3.95
C PRO A 194 6.90 -8.02 4.90
N HIS A 195 5.95 -8.02 5.85
CA HIS A 195 5.80 -9.11 6.82
C HIS A 195 5.32 -10.43 6.17
N PHE A 196 4.85 -10.40 4.93
CA PHE A 196 4.19 -11.53 4.27
C PHE A 196 4.94 -12.02 3.02
N GLY A 197 5.83 -12.97 3.23
CA GLY A 197 6.24 -13.96 2.22
C GLY A 197 7.22 -13.52 1.15
N SER A 198 7.78 -12.31 1.17
CA SER A 198 8.75 -11.84 0.18
C SER A 198 9.81 -10.92 0.78
N LEU A 199 10.90 -10.68 0.05
CA LEU A 199 11.90 -9.66 0.41
C LEU A 199 11.49 -8.26 -0.08
N THR A 200 10.78 -8.19 -1.19
CA THR A 200 10.22 -6.93 -1.71
C THR A 200 8.95 -7.21 -2.50
N ASP A 201 7.87 -6.49 -2.19
CA ASP A 201 6.69 -6.44 -3.04
C ASP A 201 6.75 -5.18 -3.91
N ILE A 202 6.46 -5.31 -5.20
CA ILE A 202 6.35 -4.19 -6.13
C ILE A 202 4.92 -4.12 -6.63
N VAL A 203 4.25 -3.00 -6.40
CA VAL A 203 2.94 -2.72 -6.97
C VAL A 203 3.10 -1.74 -8.12
N GLU A 204 2.87 -2.24 -9.34
CA GLU A 204 2.76 -1.43 -10.54
C GLU A 204 1.46 -0.61 -10.53
N LEU A 205 1.51 0.63 -10.99
CA LEU A 205 0.37 1.52 -11.12
C LEU A 205 0.32 2.10 -12.54
N VAL A 206 -0.77 1.81 -13.25
CA VAL A 206 -1.07 2.37 -14.58
C VAL A 206 -2.47 2.97 -14.53
N PRO A 207 -2.69 4.24 -14.91
CA PRO A 207 -4.03 4.83 -14.94
C PRO A 207 -5.01 3.94 -15.71
N ALA A 208 -6.24 3.86 -15.23
CA ALA A 208 -7.26 2.98 -15.83
C ALA A 208 -7.80 3.54 -17.17
N SER A 209 -7.63 4.83 -17.40
CA SER A 209 -8.04 5.56 -18.63
C SER A 209 -7.07 6.69 -18.93
#